data_c979036cf444fa9ade7f9809db16a963
#
_entry.id   c979036cf444fa9ade7f9809db16a963
#
_cell.length_a   1.000
_cell.length_b   1.000
_cell.length_c   1.000
_cell.angle_alpha   90.00
_cell.angle_beta   90.00
_cell.angle_gamma   90.00
#
_symmetry.space_group_name_H-M   'P 1'
#
loop_
_entity.id
_entity.type
_entity.pdbx_description
1 polymer ?
#
loop_
_entity_poly.entity_id
_entity_poly.type
_entity_poly.pdbx_seq_one_letter_code
_entity_poly.pdbx_strand_id
1 'polypeptide(L)'
;HYPLRRQRQMCIRDREDGITFQLTPVFLDTVPGESPRLSNWTDLPVGASIGHAGKAPVLQMITGPVVLVDSVTFRIQWNRGTLWTDKKSDIVFSITHPGDEEYKPAVQQAQMIIPVKNTEGQQQYIKFATLPDIKRGTKYVSLSAVSSCGLPVDFYVESGPAYVDGNRLILTAIPPKTTYPVKVTVIAWQYGKNSDPKIKTAEPVKQTFYIR
;
A
#
# COMPACT_ATOMS: atom_id res chain seq x y z
N HIS A 1 31.44 2.33 21.87
CA HIS A 1 30.79 2.69 20.60
C HIS A 1 29.31 2.34 20.68
N TYR A 2 28.47 3.36 20.75
CA TYR A 2 27.02 3.22 20.90
C TYR A 2 26.34 2.86 19.57
N PRO A 3 25.25 2.10 19.60
CA PRO A 3 24.69 1.53 18.38
C PRO A 3 24.00 2.57 17.52
N LEU A 4 24.27 2.48 16.25
CA LEU A 4 23.80 3.15 15.07
C LEU A 4 22.27 3.28 14.87
N ARG A 5 21.45 3.27 15.94
CA ARG A 5 20.00 3.20 15.83
C ARG A 5 19.32 4.39 15.13
N ARG A 6 20.05 5.48 14.85
CA ARG A 6 19.46 6.72 14.31
C ARG A 6 20.21 7.36 13.13
N GLN A 7 21.23 6.70 12.59
CA GLN A 7 22.04 7.19 11.48
C GLN A 7 21.44 6.91 10.10
N ARG A 8 20.12 6.67 9.99
CA ARG A 8 19.53 6.25 8.74
C ARG A 8 18.36 7.15 8.38
N GLN A 9 18.33 7.55 7.13
CA GLN A 9 17.25 8.30 6.53
C GLN A 9 16.60 7.46 5.43
N MET A 10 15.30 7.60 5.23
CA MET A 10 14.60 7.08 4.07
C MET A 10 14.33 8.21 3.09
N CYS A 11 14.79 8.03 1.87
CA CYS A 11 14.35 8.86 0.76
C CYS A 11 13.09 8.26 0.16
N ILE A 12 12.01 9.04 0.13
CA ILE A 12 10.73 8.65 -0.46
C ILE A 12 10.61 9.35 -1.82
N ARG A 13 10.30 8.57 -2.85
CA ARG A 13 10.01 9.11 -4.19
C ARG A 13 8.73 8.51 -4.72
N ASP A 14 7.68 9.32 -4.83
CA ASP A 14 6.41 8.94 -5.39
C ASP A 14 6.49 8.77 -6.91
N ARG A 15 5.72 7.81 -7.44
CA ARG A 15 5.50 7.63 -8.87
C ARG A 15 4.25 8.39 -9.32
N GLU A 16 4.13 8.59 -10.63
CA GLU A 16 3.02 9.35 -11.23
C GLU A 16 1.65 8.73 -11.02
N ASP A 17 1.57 7.42 -10.78
CA ASP A 17 0.32 6.71 -10.50
C ASP A 17 -0.28 7.04 -9.11
N GLY A 18 0.49 7.72 -8.24
CA GLY A 18 0.07 8.14 -6.91
C GLY A 18 -0.13 7.01 -5.89
N ILE A 19 0.19 5.76 -6.26
CA ILE A 19 0.08 4.57 -5.40
C ILE A 19 1.36 3.77 -5.33
N THR A 20 2.33 4.06 -6.19
CA THR A 20 3.65 3.43 -6.19
C THR A 20 4.69 4.42 -5.70
N PHE A 21 5.57 3.97 -4.81
CA PHE A 21 6.63 4.79 -4.26
C PHE A 21 7.91 3.97 -4.09
N GLN A 22 9.04 4.67 -4.10
CA GLN A 22 10.34 4.08 -3.81
C GLN A 22 10.83 4.54 -2.44
N LEU A 23 11.39 3.61 -1.68
CA LEU A 23 12.04 3.86 -0.40
C LEU A 23 13.47 3.37 -0.48
N THR A 24 14.42 4.29 -0.34
CA THR A 24 15.84 3.94 -0.29
C THR A 24 16.38 4.30 1.09
N PRO A 25 16.79 3.31 1.90
CA PRO A 25 17.42 3.58 3.17
C PRO A 25 18.86 4.03 2.91
N VAL A 26 19.27 5.10 3.57
CA VAL A 26 20.65 5.63 3.51
C VAL A 26 21.18 5.85 4.92
N PHE A 27 22.49 5.80 5.08
CA PHE A 27 23.12 6.27 6.30
C PHE A 27 23.21 7.81 6.29
N LEU A 28 23.26 8.39 7.47
CA LEU A 28 23.57 9.80 7.64
C LEU A 28 25.10 9.96 7.76
N ASP A 29 25.66 10.90 7.02
CA ASP A 29 27.08 11.25 7.08
C ASP A 29 27.38 12.31 8.13
N THR A 30 26.34 12.99 8.60
CA THR A 30 26.46 14.06 9.60
C THR A 30 25.34 13.96 10.63
N VAL A 31 25.61 14.50 11.81
CA VAL A 31 24.59 14.67 12.87
C VAL A 31 23.51 15.61 12.35
N PRO A 32 22.24 15.17 12.24
CA PRO A 32 21.15 16.00 11.74
C PRO A 32 20.80 17.12 12.72
N GLY A 33 20.17 18.17 12.20
CA GLY A 33 19.63 19.25 13.01
C GLY A 33 18.59 18.75 14.02
N GLU A 34 18.32 19.57 15.02
CA GLU A 34 17.34 19.26 16.06
C GLU A 34 15.97 18.94 15.46
N SER A 35 15.41 17.83 15.89
CA SER A 35 14.05 17.44 15.58
C SER A 35 13.37 17.04 16.89
N PRO A 36 12.13 17.44 17.16
CA PRO A 36 11.39 17.03 18.36
C PRO A 36 11.28 15.51 18.50
N ARG A 37 11.49 14.76 17.41
CA ARG A 37 11.46 13.30 17.37
C ARG A 37 12.84 12.66 17.44
N LEU A 38 13.90 13.43 17.34
CA LEU A 38 15.30 12.99 17.37
C LEU A 38 15.94 13.58 18.63
N SER A 39 15.62 13.01 19.80
CA SER A 39 16.37 13.30 21.02
C SER A 39 17.85 12.97 20.82
N ASN A 40 18.73 13.67 21.50
CA ASN A 40 20.19 13.51 21.46
C ASN A 40 20.59 12.04 21.52
N TRP A 41 21.00 11.49 20.38
CA TRP A 41 21.45 10.11 20.23
C TRP A 41 22.98 9.99 20.14
N THR A 42 23.65 11.13 20.14
CA THR A 42 25.10 11.27 20.13
C THR A 42 25.48 12.54 20.89
N ASP A 43 26.65 12.51 21.52
CA ASP A 43 27.23 13.69 22.20
C ASP A 43 27.92 14.65 21.22
N LEU A 44 27.89 14.33 19.91
CA LEU A 44 28.47 15.17 18.87
C LEU A 44 27.53 16.32 18.52
N PRO A 45 28.09 17.50 18.19
CA PRO A 45 27.30 18.64 17.79
C PRO A 45 26.63 18.43 16.41
N VAL A 46 25.52 19.14 16.18
CA VAL A 46 24.84 19.18 14.87
C VAL A 46 25.83 19.54 13.77
N GLY A 47 25.79 18.77 12.66
CA GLY A 47 26.68 18.93 11.52
C GLY A 47 28.03 18.23 11.66
N ALA A 48 28.35 17.66 12.82
CA ALA A 48 29.55 16.85 12.96
C ALA A 48 29.49 15.61 12.05
N SER A 49 30.63 15.26 11.46
CA SER A 49 30.75 14.05 10.64
C SER A 49 30.62 12.81 11.49
N ILE A 50 29.89 11.82 10.98
CA ILE A 50 29.69 10.51 11.58
C ILE A 50 30.02 9.42 10.58
N GLY A 51 30.75 8.39 11.04
CA GLY A 51 31.07 7.25 10.22
C GLY A 51 29.92 6.24 10.15
N HIS A 52 29.90 5.45 9.11
CA HIS A 52 28.98 4.34 8.91
C HIS A 52 29.62 3.20 8.13
N ALA A 53 29.01 2.03 8.15
CA ALA A 53 29.45 0.86 7.38
C ALA A 53 29.40 1.12 5.88
N GLY A 54 30.29 0.46 5.13
CA GLY A 54 30.46 0.71 3.69
C GLY A 54 29.34 0.19 2.79
N LYS A 55 28.54 -0.79 3.24
CA LYS A 55 27.42 -1.35 2.47
C LYS A 55 26.11 -0.64 2.79
N ALA A 56 25.24 -0.50 1.79
CA ALA A 56 23.91 0.05 2.00
C ALA A 56 23.06 -0.83 2.93
N PRO A 57 22.22 -0.25 3.78
CA PRO A 57 21.28 -1.00 4.59
C PRO A 57 20.18 -1.63 3.72
N VAL A 58 19.60 -2.73 4.21
CA VAL A 58 18.54 -3.48 3.55
C VAL A 58 17.19 -3.11 4.15
N LEU A 59 16.22 -2.80 3.29
CA LEU A 59 14.85 -2.50 3.66
C LEU A 59 13.97 -3.73 3.49
N GLN A 60 13.16 -4.02 4.50
CA GLN A 60 12.14 -5.08 4.48
C GLN A 60 10.83 -4.54 5.02
N MET A 61 9.72 -4.87 4.36
CA MET A 61 8.39 -4.59 4.87
C MET A 61 8.04 -5.59 5.98
N ILE A 62 7.51 -5.09 7.11
CA ILE A 62 6.99 -5.92 8.20
C ILE A 62 5.48 -6.07 8.05
N THR A 63 4.76 -4.94 7.91
CA THR A 63 3.30 -4.93 7.79
C THR A 63 2.81 -3.63 7.15
N GLY A 64 1.61 -3.66 6.59
CA GLY A 64 0.94 -2.51 5.99
C GLY A 64 0.24 -2.86 4.68
N PRO A 65 -0.59 -1.95 4.16
CA PRO A 65 -1.34 -2.15 2.93
C PRO A 65 -0.47 -1.86 1.69
N VAL A 66 0.66 -2.53 1.56
CA VAL A 66 1.55 -2.40 0.41
C VAL A 66 2.07 -3.77 -0.03
N VAL A 67 2.42 -3.87 -1.28
CA VAL A 67 3.12 -5.02 -1.86
C VAL A 67 4.46 -4.56 -2.42
N LEU A 68 5.44 -5.43 -2.33
CA LEU A 68 6.77 -5.23 -2.91
C LEU A 68 6.70 -5.44 -4.42
N VAL A 69 7.13 -4.46 -5.19
CA VAL A 69 7.25 -4.53 -6.66
C VAL A 69 8.67 -4.94 -7.05
N ASP A 70 9.65 -4.33 -6.40
CA ASP A 70 11.07 -4.68 -6.49
C ASP A 70 11.78 -4.38 -5.15
N SER A 71 13.10 -4.49 -5.08
CA SER A 71 13.86 -4.37 -3.82
C SER A 71 13.64 -3.07 -3.06
N VAL A 72 13.18 -2.00 -3.71
CA VAL A 72 13.00 -0.65 -3.13
C VAL A 72 11.67 0.00 -3.53
N THR A 73 10.90 -0.64 -4.40
CA THR A 73 9.63 -0.11 -4.92
C THR A 73 8.45 -0.85 -4.30
N PHE A 74 7.53 -0.10 -3.75
CA PHE A 74 6.32 -0.58 -3.10
C PHE A 74 5.10 0.02 -3.77
N ARG A 75 4.02 -0.76 -3.84
CA ARG A 75 2.72 -0.31 -4.33
C ARG A 75 1.69 -0.45 -3.24
N ILE A 76 0.91 0.60 -3.00
CA ILE A 76 -0.23 0.56 -2.08
C ILE A 76 -1.26 -0.45 -2.63
N GLN A 77 -1.65 -1.38 -1.78
CA GLN A 77 -2.68 -2.37 -2.06
C GLN A 77 -3.65 -2.43 -0.89
N TRP A 78 -4.76 -1.73 -1.04
CA TRP A 78 -5.81 -1.72 -0.05
C TRP A 78 -6.58 -3.04 -0.01
N ASN A 79 -7.12 -3.37 1.13
CA ASN A 79 -8.06 -4.48 1.28
C ASN A 79 -9.50 -3.96 1.45
N ARG A 80 -10.46 -4.86 1.40
CA ARG A 80 -11.87 -4.51 1.54
C ARG A 80 -12.18 -3.74 2.84
N GLY A 81 -11.54 -4.09 3.93
CA GLY A 81 -11.76 -3.45 5.22
C GLY A 81 -11.41 -1.97 5.23
N THR A 82 -10.49 -1.54 4.36
CA THR A 82 -10.08 -0.14 4.22
C THR A 82 -11.20 0.75 3.68
N LEU A 83 -12.10 0.21 2.86
CA LEU A 83 -13.22 0.97 2.26
C LEU A 83 -14.19 1.52 3.31
N TRP A 84 -14.21 0.94 4.50
CA TRP A 84 -15.15 1.24 5.58
C TRP A 84 -14.54 2.05 6.73
N THR A 85 -13.33 2.54 6.56
CA THR A 85 -12.63 3.32 7.58
C THR A 85 -12.13 4.65 7.01
N ASP A 86 -12.19 5.68 7.84
CA ASP A 86 -11.56 6.98 7.58
C ASP A 86 -10.23 7.13 8.35
N LYS A 87 -9.77 6.06 8.97
CA LYS A 87 -8.52 6.05 9.74
C LYS A 87 -7.32 6.06 8.79
N LYS A 88 -6.21 6.61 9.29
CA LYS A 88 -4.91 6.46 8.64
C LYS A 88 -4.45 5.01 8.75
N SER A 89 -3.61 4.57 7.82
CA SER A 89 -3.00 3.25 7.84
C SER A 89 -1.49 3.36 8.00
N ASP A 90 -0.94 2.48 8.81
CA ASP A 90 0.49 2.41 9.06
C ASP A 90 1.14 1.38 8.13
N ILE A 91 2.31 1.74 7.62
CA ILE A 91 3.23 0.83 6.94
C ILE A 91 4.49 0.78 7.78
N VAL A 92 4.88 -0.40 8.21
CA VAL A 92 6.05 -0.60 9.07
C VAL A 92 7.12 -1.36 8.31
N PHE A 93 8.32 -0.82 8.35
CA PHE A 93 9.52 -1.38 7.73
C PHE A 93 10.57 -1.70 8.78
N SER A 94 11.40 -2.68 8.49
CA SER A 94 12.68 -2.93 9.15
C SER A 94 13.81 -2.53 8.22
N ILE A 95 14.74 -1.75 8.73
CA ILE A 95 15.99 -1.41 8.06
C ILE A 95 17.11 -2.13 8.79
N THR A 96 17.81 -3.02 8.12
CA THR A 96 18.83 -3.87 8.71
C THR A 96 20.18 -3.66 8.04
N HIS A 97 21.25 -3.79 8.82
CA HIS A 97 22.62 -3.87 8.32
C HIS A 97 23.39 -4.90 9.12
N PRO A 98 24.13 -5.81 8.49
CA PRO A 98 24.87 -6.88 9.20
C PRO A 98 26.10 -6.36 9.97
N GLY A 99 26.50 -5.10 9.76
CA GLY A 99 27.76 -4.57 10.26
C GLY A 99 28.91 -4.91 9.32
N ASP A 100 30.11 -4.53 9.73
CA ASP A 100 31.39 -4.84 9.11
C ASP A 100 32.49 -4.92 10.19
N GLU A 101 33.77 -4.83 9.82
CA GLU A 101 34.88 -4.93 10.77
C GLU A 101 34.92 -3.77 11.78
N GLU A 102 34.40 -2.59 11.40
CA GLU A 102 34.39 -1.39 12.24
C GLU A 102 33.06 -1.12 12.93
N TYR A 103 31.95 -1.52 12.29
CA TYR A 103 30.59 -1.16 12.73
C TYR A 103 29.76 -2.40 13.06
N LYS A 104 29.10 -2.35 14.21
CA LYS A 104 28.22 -3.42 14.69
C LYS A 104 26.97 -3.57 13.81
N PRO A 105 26.35 -4.77 13.78
CA PRO A 105 25.06 -4.99 13.21
C PRO A 105 24.01 -4.03 13.79
N ALA A 106 23.08 -3.58 12.97
CA ALA A 106 22.04 -2.68 13.40
C ALA A 106 20.70 -3.00 12.76
N VAL A 107 19.64 -2.81 13.54
CA VAL A 107 18.24 -2.91 13.09
C VAL A 107 17.53 -1.65 13.52
N GLN A 108 16.76 -1.06 12.60
CA GLN A 108 15.91 0.08 12.88
C GLN A 108 14.53 -0.16 12.27
N GLN A 109 13.50 0.11 13.06
CA GLN A 109 12.13 0.19 12.58
C GLN A 109 11.88 1.57 11.96
N ALA A 110 11.15 1.59 10.84
CA ALA A 110 10.64 2.80 10.23
C ALA A 110 9.13 2.66 10.04
N GLN A 111 8.41 3.75 10.21
CA GLN A 111 6.96 3.81 10.07
C GLN A 111 6.58 4.93 9.12
N MET A 112 5.69 4.62 8.19
CA MET A 112 5.05 5.57 7.30
C MET A 112 3.55 5.52 7.52
N ILE A 113 2.92 6.68 7.65
CA ILE A 113 1.48 6.81 7.85
C ILE A 113 0.87 7.34 6.56
N ILE A 114 -0.07 6.60 5.99
CA ILE A 114 -0.78 7.01 4.79
C ILE A 114 -2.26 7.22 5.07
N PRO A 115 -2.90 8.23 4.46
CA PRO A 115 -4.34 8.39 4.55
C PRO A 115 -5.03 7.25 3.78
N VAL A 116 -6.16 6.75 4.27
CA VAL A 116 -6.97 5.78 3.53
C VAL A 116 -7.88 6.44 2.50
N LYS A 117 -8.01 7.76 2.54
CA LYS A 117 -8.76 8.57 1.55
C LYS A 117 -8.00 9.85 1.23
N ASN A 118 -7.92 10.18 -0.04
CA ASN A 118 -7.48 11.48 -0.53
C ASN A 118 -8.69 12.41 -0.60
N THR A 119 -8.68 13.48 0.16
CA THR A 119 -9.81 14.43 0.29
C THR A 119 -9.61 15.70 -0.52
N GLU A 120 -8.43 15.89 -1.10
CA GLU A 120 -8.06 17.06 -1.88
C GLU A 120 -7.95 16.75 -3.37
N GLY A 121 -8.15 17.77 -4.21
CA GLY A 121 -7.97 17.68 -5.66
C GLY A 121 -9.28 17.48 -6.44
N GLN A 122 -9.13 17.02 -7.67
CA GLN A 122 -10.24 16.80 -8.60
C GLN A 122 -11.13 15.65 -8.13
N GLN A 123 -12.44 15.86 -8.19
CA GLN A 123 -13.42 14.80 -7.95
C GLN A 123 -13.39 13.79 -9.10
N GLN A 124 -13.52 12.51 -8.77
CA GLN A 124 -13.64 11.43 -9.77
C GLN A 124 -14.84 10.54 -9.50
N TYR A 125 -15.29 9.85 -10.55
CA TYR A 125 -16.39 8.91 -10.53
C TYR A 125 -15.98 7.61 -11.19
N ILE A 126 -16.56 6.51 -10.72
CA ILE A 126 -16.34 5.18 -11.30
C ILE A 126 -17.57 4.77 -12.08
N LYS A 127 -17.39 4.39 -13.34
CA LYS A 127 -18.39 3.68 -14.13
C LYS A 127 -18.06 2.20 -14.11
N PHE A 128 -18.85 1.42 -13.39
CA PHE A 128 -18.71 -0.04 -13.29
C PHE A 128 -19.77 -0.71 -14.16
N ALA A 129 -19.35 -1.55 -15.10
CA ALA A 129 -20.27 -2.26 -15.99
C ALA A 129 -21.17 -3.21 -15.20
N THR A 130 -22.45 -3.29 -15.60
CA THR A 130 -23.42 -4.18 -14.96
C THR A 130 -22.97 -5.65 -15.13
N LEU A 131 -23.04 -6.40 -14.05
CA LEU A 131 -22.73 -7.83 -14.03
C LEU A 131 -24.02 -8.64 -14.25
N PRO A 132 -24.12 -9.49 -15.27
CA PRO A 132 -25.29 -10.33 -15.49
C PRO A 132 -25.32 -11.49 -14.52
N ASP A 133 -26.50 -12.03 -14.26
CA ASP A 133 -26.66 -13.32 -13.59
C ASP A 133 -25.96 -14.42 -14.36
N ILE A 134 -25.41 -15.39 -13.69
CA ILE A 134 -24.62 -16.48 -14.27
C ILE A 134 -25.18 -17.84 -13.90
N LYS A 135 -24.84 -18.84 -14.72
CA LYS A 135 -25.21 -20.24 -14.48
C LYS A 135 -24.23 -20.93 -13.51
N ARG A 136 -24.71 -21.95 -12.82
CA ARG A 136 -23.85 -22.86 -12.04
C ARG A 136 -22.73 -23.40 -12.91
N GLY A 137 -21.54 -23.55 -12.34
CA GLY A 137 -20.37 -24.05 -13.04
C GLY A 137 -19.59 -22.99 -13.84
N THR A 138 -20.09 -21.75 -13.90
CA THR A 138 -19.29 -20.63 -14.42
C THR A 138 -18.04 -20.49 -13.56
N LYS A 139 -16.86 -20.43 -14.20
CA LYS A 139 -15.58 -20.38 -13.47
C LYS A 139 -15.13 -18.95 -13.17
N TYR A 140 -15.41 -18.01 -14.04
CA TYR A 140 -15.03 -16.61 -13.84
C TYR A 140 -16.00 -15.65 -14.56
N VAL A 141 -15.99 -14.40 -14.09
CA VAL A 141 -16.70 -13.26 -14.71
C VAL A 141 -15.67 -12.15 -14.95
N SER A 142 -15.68 -11.56 -16.15
CA SER A 142 -14.83 -10.41 -16.46
C SER A 142 -15.38 -9.15 -15.78
N LEU A 143 -14.51 -8.39 -15.11
CA LEU A 143 -14.82 -7.13 -14.48
C LEU A 143 -14.33 -5.98 -15.36
N SER A 144 -15.18 -4.97 -15.57
CA SER A 144 -14.84 -3.78 -16.35
C SER A 144 -15.35 -2.53 -15.64
N ALA A 145 -14.43 -1.69 -15.21
CA ALA A 145 -14.75 -0.38 -14.66
C ALA A 145 -13.72 0.65 -15.10
N VAL A 146 -14.15 1.89 -15.22
CA VAL A 146 -13.30 3.02 -15.58
C VAL A 146 -13.51 4.17 -14.59
N SER A 147 -12.41 4.84 -14.23
CA SER A 147 -12.43 6.11 -13.52
C SER A 147 -12.55 7.26 -14.51
N SER A 148 -13.29 8.31 -14.16
CA SER A 148 -13.39 9.53 -14.97
C SER A 148 -12.06 10.27 -15.12
N CYS A 149 -11.08 9.99 -14.26
CA CYS A 149 -9.73 10.54 -14.30
C CYS A 149 -8.69 9.59 -14.94
N GLY A 150 -9.13 8.46 -15.52
CA GLY A 150 -8.23 7.51 -16.19
C GLY A 150 -7.36 6.66 -15.25
N LEU A 151 -7.52 6.78 -13.94
CA LEU A 151 -6.77 5.98 -12.97
C LEU A 151 -7.27 4.53 -12.94
N PRO A 152 -6.39 3.54 -12.68
CA PRO A 152 -6.77 2.13 -12.61
C PRO A 152 -7.74 1.87 -11.46
N VAL A 153 -8.79 1.08 -11.73
CA VAL A 153 -9.82 0.74 -10.76
C VAL A 153 -9.52 -0.62 -10.15
N ASP A 154 -9.56 -0.70 -8.82
CA ASP A 154 -9.43 -1.94 -8.07
C ASP A 154 -10.80 -2.56 -7.78
N PHE A 155 -10.85 -3.90 -7.69
CA PHE A 155 -12.06 -4.64 -7.41
C PHE A 155 -11.94 -5.43 -6.11
N TYR A 156 -13.06 -5.54 -5.37
CA TYR A 156 -13.15 -6.28 -4.12
C TYR A 156 -14.44 -7.08 -4.06
N VAL A 157 -14.40 -8.28 -3.50
CA VAL A 157 -15.59 -9.06 -3.21
C VAL A 157 -16.17 -8.63 -1.86
N GLU A 158 -17.37 -8.05 -1.85
CA GLU A 158 -18.07 -7.74 -0.61
C GLU A 158 -18.72 -8.99 -0.01
N SER A 159 -19.33 -9.82 -0.87
CA SER A 159 -19.98 -11.06 -0.46
C SER A 159 -20.06 -12.05 -1.63
N GLY A 160 -20.17 -13.32 -1.30
CA GLY A 160 -20.32 -14.41 -2.26
C GLY A 160 -19.07 -15.29 -2.38
N PRO A 161 -19.23 -16.48 -3.01
CA PRO A 161 -18.16 -17.46 -3.17
C PRO A 161 -17.25 -17.09 -4.34
N ALA A 162 -16.46 -16.04 -4.19
CA ALA A 162 -15.59 -15.54 -5.24
C ALA A 162 -14.37 -14.78 -4.66
N TYR A 163 -13.32 -14.61 -5.46
CA TYR A 163 -12.21 -13.72 -5.22
C TYR A 163 -11.80 -13.01 -6.52
N VAL A 164 -11.10 -11.90 -6.40
CA VAL A 164 -10.63 -11.12 -7.54
C VAL A 164 -9.20 -11.51 -7.89
N ASP A 165 -8.94 -11.70 -9.18
CA ASP A 165 -7.63 -11.88 -9.77
C ASP A 165 -7.50 -10.93 -10.98
N GLY A 166 -6.82 -9.80 -10.76
CA GLY A 166 -6.78 -8.70 -11.73
C GLY A 166 -8.18 -8.20 -12.10
N ASN A 167 -8.53 -8.29 -13.38
CA ASN A 167 -9.85 -7.91 -13.89
C ASN A 167 -10.82 -9.11 -14.01
N ARG A 168 -10.57 -10.19 -13.28
CA ARG A 168 -11.41 -11.39 -13.26
C ARG A 168 -11.93 -11.66 -11.86
N LEU A 169 -13.22 -11.94 -11.78
CA LEU A 169 -13.85 -12.49 -10.60
C LEU A 169 -13.87 -14.00 -10.73
N ILE A 170 -13.07 -14.68 -9.95
CA ILE A 170 -12.97 -16.15 -9.95
C ILE A 170 -14.00 -16.70 -8.97
N LEU A 171 -14.88 -17.60 -9.44
CA LEU A 171 -15.87 -18.25 -8.62
C LEU A 171 -15.22 -19.43 -7.90
N THR A 172 -15.44 -19.53 -6.59
CA THR A 172 -14.97 -20.64 -5.77
C THR A 172 -16.03 -21.75 -5.70
N ALA A 173 -15.66 -22.89 -5.15
CA ALA A 173 -16.61 -23.98 -4.92
C ALA A 173 -17.76 -23.51 -4.00
N ILE A 174 -18.97 -23.79 -4.42
CA ILE A 174 -20.19 -23.50 -3.62
C ILE A 174 -20.42 -24.69 -2.69
N PRO A 175 -20.60 -24.46 -1.38
CA PRO A 175 -20.83 -25.56 -0.43
C PRO A 175 -22.02 -26.43 -0.82
N PRO A 176 -21.93 -27.76 -0.59
CA PRO A 176 -23.08 -28.64 -0.75
C PRO A 176 -24.27 -28.16 0.10
N LYS A 177 -25.47 -28.35 -0.38
CA LYS A 177 -26.75 -27.92 0.26
C LYS A 177 -26.98 -26.39 0.27
N THR A 178 -26.21 -25.62 -0.50
CA THR A 178 -26.47 -24.19 -0.67
C THR A 178 -27.79 -23.96 -1.39
N THR A 179 -28.63 -23.09 -0.84
CA THR A 179 -29.86 -22.63 -1.49
C THR A 179 -29.58 -21.63 -2.59
N TYR A 180 -30.15 -21.81 -3.75
CA TYR A 180 -30.04 -20.91 -4.89
C TYR A 180 -31.23 -19.97 -5.01
N PRO A 181 -31.07 -18.76 -5.57
CA PRO A 181 -29.87 -18.23 -6.17
C PRO A 181 -28.84 -17.73 -5.13
N VAL A 182 -27.54 -17.90 -5.43
CA VAL A 182 -26.46 -17.40 -4.58
C VAL A 182 -26.08 -15.98 -4.98
N LYS A 183 -26.19 -15.05 -4.06
CA LYS A 183 -25.83 -13.62 -4.25
C LYS A 183 -24.33 -13.42 -4.24
N VAL A 184 -23.83 -12.65 -5.21
CA VAL A 184 -22.44 -12.18 -5.26
C VAL A 184 -22.44 -10.67 -5.42
N THR A 185 -21.69 -9.95 -4.59
CA THR A 185 -21.55 -8.50 -4.64
C THR A 185 -20.08 -8.13 -4.80
N VAL A 186 -19.79 -7.33 -5.82
CA VAL A 186 -18.46 -6.83 -6.14
C VAL A 186 -18.44 -5.31 -6.02
N ILE A 187 -17.35 -4.78 -5.49
CA ILE A 187 -17.09 -3.34 -5.34
C ILE A 187 -15.99 -2.96 -6.32
N ALA A 188 -16.20 -1.88 -7.06
CA ALA A 188 -15.18 -1.18 -7.81
C ALA A 188 -14.79 0.10 -7.05
N TRP A 189 -13.50 0.34 -6.88
CA TRP A 189 -13.00 1.48 -6.12
C TRP A 189 -11.70 2.02 -6.69
N GLN A 190 -11.46 3.33 -6.48
CA GLN A 190 -10.23 4.01 -6.88
C GLN A 190 -9.80 4.98 -5.78
N TYR A 191 -8.59 4.77 -5.28
CA TYR A 191 -8.03 5.49 -4.13
C TYR A 191 -7.78 6.98 -4.39
N GLY A 192 -7.57 7.39 -5.64
CA GLY A 192 -7.15 8.74 -5.99
C GLY A 192 -5.64 8.88 -6.05
N LYS A 193 -5.18 10.12 -6.09
CA LYS A 193 -3.78 10.48 -6.25
C LYS A 193 -3.45 11.69 -5.38
N ASN A 194 -2.39 11.60 -4.57
CA ASN A 194 -1.96 12.69 -3.68
C ASN A 194 -0.85 13.57 -4.28
N SER A 195 -0.22 13.14 -5.39
CA SER A 195 0.72 13.97 -6.16
C SER A 195 -0.03 14.82 -7.20
N ASP A 196 0.56 15.91 -7.66
CA ASP A 196 -0.07 16.79 -8.64
C ASP A 196 -0.22 16.13 -10.04
N PRO A 197 -1.35 16.33 -10.72
CA PRO A 197 -2.59 16.91 -10.22
C PRO A 197 -3.28 15.97 -9.21
N LYS A 198 -3.64 16.50 -8.03
CA LYS A 198 -4.32 15.75 -6.99
C LYS A 198 -5.70 15.28 -7.43
N ILE A 199 -6.06 14.04 -7.06
CA ILE A 199 -7.35 13.42 -7.37
C ILE A 199 -7.92 12.81 -6.10
N LYS A 200 -9.16 13.16 -5.76
CA LYS A 200 -9.87 12.64 -4.60
C LYS A 200 -10.14 11.15 -4.74
N THR A 201 -10.23 10.45 -3.62
CA THR A 201 -10.74 9.08 -3.58
C THR A 201 -12.16 9.02 -4.13
N ALA A 202 -12.43 8.06 -5.01
CA ALA A 202 -13.77 7.83 -5.54
C ALA A 202 -14.70 7.20 -4.50
N GLU A 203 -15.99 7.49 -4.58
CA GLU A 203 -16.99 6.71 -3.87
C GLU A 203 -17.05 5.29 -4.46
N PRO A 204 -17.12 4.24 -3.61
CA PRO A 204 -17.19 2.87 -4.08
C PRO A 204 -18.48 2.60 -4.86
N VAL A 205 -18.37 1.90 -5.99
CA VAL A 205 -19.53 1.50 -6.80
C VAL A 205 -19.70 -0.02 -6.69
N LYS A 206 -20.95 -0.46 -6.37
CA LYS A 206 -21.28 -1.88 -6.18
C LYS A 206 -22.08 -2.40 -7.36
N GLN A 207 -21.78 -3.64 -7.74
CA GLN A 207 -22.58 -4.45 -8.63
C GLN A 207 -22.95 -5.78 -7.95
N THR A 208 -24.18 -6.19 -8.11
CA THR A 208 -24.68 -7.44 -7.54
C THR A 208 -25.27 -8.29 -8.66
N PHE A 209 -24.96 -9.58 -8.65
CA PHE A 209 -25.54 -10.58 -9.55
C PHE A 209 -25.79 -11.88 -8.80
N TYR A 210 -26.45 -12.84 -9.44
CA TYR A 210 -26.83 -14.11 -8.85
C TYR A 210 -26.28 -15.28 -9.67
N ILE A 211 -25.85 -16.33 -8.93
CA ILE A 211 -25.56 -17.65 -9.48
C ILE A 211 -26.86 -18.45 -9.42
N ARG A 212 -27.38 -18.87 -10.58
CA ARG A 212 -28.65 -19.59 -10.75
C ARG A 212 -28.43 -21.06 -11.13
#